data_de49def63a862a6b15d5ebd588eabba0
#
_entry.id   de49def63a862a6b15d5ebd588eabba0
#
_cell.length_a   1.000
_cell.length_b   1.000
_cell.length_c   1.000
_cell.angle_alpha   90.00
_cell.angle_beta   90.00
_cell.angle_gamma   90.00
#
_symmetry.space_group_name_H-M   'P 1'
#
loop_
_entity.id
_entity.type
_entity.pdbx_description
1 polymer ?
#
loop_
_entity_poly.entity_id
_entity_poly.type
_entity_poly.pdbx_seq_one_letter_code
_entity_poly.pdbx_strand_id
1 'polypeptide(L)'
;MDSFFKMVDVQTVLFIYMAVGFFCRKKGIFNDAARDKLTDFVVLITLPCMIFESFHMEFSLESLKQGGVAVLIATVMAAAALLLGKVLYNRFPYQEKSILQYGTLVSNSGFAGLPVVSGAYGDEGLFLGSLFIIPTRILMWSAGISLFTKADAKQAVRKVLLNPGIIAVEVGLVWMLFQLPLPHFVDTAVDNLGACTSPMAMALVGAILADVPLKTVFDPRCFYLVAVRQFLLPGICLAALRLLG
;
A
#
# COMPACT_ATOMS: atom_id res chain seq x y z
N MET A 1 -9.73 16.30 18.41
CA MET A 1 -8.72 17.19 17.79
C MET A 1 -7.33 16.56 17.76
N ASP A 2 -6.96 15.79 18.78
CA ASP A 2 -5.63 15.17 18.88
C ASP A 2 -5.26 14.21 17.73
N SER A 3 -6.23 13.41 17.26
CA SER A 3 -6.02 12.49 16.12
C SER A 3 -5.73 13.24 14.80
N PHE A 4 -6.37 14.38 14.58
CA PHE A 4 -6.13 15.20 13.39
C PHE A 4 -4.70 15.77 13.39
N PHE A 5 -4.27 16.34 14.50
CA PHE A 5 -2.90 16.88 14.62
C PHE A 5 -1.85 15.77 14.50
N LYS A 6 -2.06 14.59 15.10
CA LYS A 6 -1.19 13.43 14.92
C LYS A 6 -1.08 13.02 13.43
N MET A 7 -2.20 12.99 12.70
CA MET A 7 -2.17 12.68 11.27
C MET A 7 -1.41 13.74 10.45
N VAL A 8 -1.56 15.03 10.80
CA VAL A 8 -0.82 16.12 10.16
C VAL A 8 0.68 15.98 10.42
N ASP A 9 1.08 15.66 11.66
CA ASP A 9 2.48 15.46 12.03
C ASP A 9 3.09 14.29 11.26
N VAL A 10 2.41 13.14 11.22
CA VAL A 10 2.84 11.96 10.44
C VAL A 10 3.00 12.32 8.96
N GLN A 11 1.99 12.99 8.37
CA GLN A 11 2.07 13.41 6.98
C GLN A 11 3.24 14.37 6.73
N THR A 12 3.47 15.31 7.65
CA THR A 12 4.58 16.26 7.53
C THR A 12 5.93 15.54 7.53
N VAL A 13 6.11 14.56 8.42
CA VAL A 13 7.34 13.75 8.47
C VAL A 13 7.52 12.98 7.14
N LEU A 14 6.47 12.38 6.61
CA LEU A 14 6.55 11.66 5.33
C LEU A 14 6.88 12.61 4.17
N PHE A 15 6.36 13.85 4.16
CA PHE A 15 6.72 14.86 3.18
C PHE A 15 8.19 15.29 3.30
N ILE A 16 8.72 15.38 4.51
CA ILE A 16 10.17 15.67 4.74
C ILE A 16 11.00 14.56 4.12
N TYR A 17 10.67 13.28 4.36
CA TYR A 17 11.39 12.16 3.74
C TYR A 17 11.32 12.20 2.20
N MET A 18 10.15 12.54 1.64
CA MET A 18 10.00 12.74 0.20
C MET A 18 10.86 13.90 -0.32
N ALA A 19 10.92 15.02 0.40
CA ALA A 19 11.75 16.16 0.04
C ALA A 19 13.25 15.79 0.04
N VAL A 20 13.70 15.00 1.03
CA VAL A 20 15.08 14.48 1.07
C VAL A 20 15.35 13.60 -0.15
N GLY A 21 14.47 12.67 -0.49
CA GLY A 21 14.63 11.82 -1.67
C GLY A 21 14.65 12.59 -2.98
N PHE A 22 13.77 13.59 -3.12
CA PHE A 22 13.75 14.52 -4.25
C PHE A 22 15.10 15.26 -4.40
N PHE A 23 15.61 15.79 -3.31
CA PHE A 23 16.89 16.48 -3.29
C PHE A 23 18.07 15.55 -3.63
N CYS A 24 18.10 14.33 -3.07
CA CYS A 24 19.11 13.32 -3.37
C CYS A 24 19.12 12.96 -4.86
N ARG A 25 17.94 12.86 -5.50
CA ARG A 25 17.85 12.63 -6.93
C ARG A 25 18.39 13.81 -7.75
N LYS A 26 18.01 15.03 -7.41
CA LYS A 26 18.49 16.25 -8.08
C LYS A 26 20.00 16.47 -7.93
N LYS A 27 20.58 16.02 -6.83
CA LYS A 27 22.05 16.05 -6.58
C LYS A 27 22.81 14.87 -7.17
N GLY A 28 22.13 13.91 -7.82
CA GLY A 28 22.76 12.73 -8.40
C GLY A 28 23.19 11.66 -7.39
N ILE A 29 22.85 11.82 -6.10
CA ILE A 29 23.10 10.80 -5.06
C ILE A 29 22.27 9.55 -5.39
N PHE A 30 20.99 9.72 -5.76
CA PHE A 30 20.15 8.66 -6.26
C PHE A 30 20.16 8.65 -7.80
N ASN A 31 21.02 7.83 -8.39
CA ASN A 31 20.94 7.46 -9.81
C ASN A 31 19.91 6.32 -9.99
N ASP A 32 19.62 5.92 -11.23
CA ASP A 32 18.61 4.90 -11.51
C ASP A 32 18.98 3.55 -10.87
N ALA A 33 20.24 3.16 -10.93
CA ALA A 33 20.71 1.90 -10.34
C ALA A 33 20.58 1.89 -8.81
N ALA A 34 20.92 3.00 -8.14
CA ALA A 34 20.76 3.12 -6.69
C ALA A 34 19.29 3.11 -6.28
N ARG A 35 18.42 3.80 -7.03
CA ARG A 35 16.98 3.80 -6.81
C ARG A 35 16.38 2.41 -6.94
N ASP A 36 16.75 1.67 -8.00
CA ASP A 36 16.23 0.32 -8.25
C ASP A 36 16.68 -0.65 -7.14
N LYS A 37 17.96 -0.60 -6.73
CA LYS A 37 18.47 -1.42 -5.63
C LYS A 37 17.85 -1.08 -4.28
N LEU A 38 17.63 0.20 -4.02
CA LEU A 38 16.93 0.62 -2.80
C LEU A 38 15.46 0.17 -2.81
N THR A 39 14.80 0.19 -3.98
CA THR A 39 13.45 -0.34 -4.15
C THR A 39 13.42 -1.83 -3.86
N ASP A 40 14.36 -2.61 -4.41
CA ASP A 40 14.47 -4.04 -4.15
C ASP A 40 14.65 -4.30 -2.64
N PHE A 41 15.53 -3.55 -1.97
CA PHE A 41 15.78 -3.71 -0.54
C PHE A 41 14.53 -3.39 0.29
N VAL A 42 13.81 -2.33 -0.04
CA VAL A 42 12.56 -1.98 0.66
C VAL A 42 11.50 -3.05 0.46
N VAL A 43 11.30 -3.51 -0.78
CA VAL A 43 10.24 -4.50 -1.09
C VAL A 43 10.54 -5.88 -0.55
N LEU A 44 11.82 -6.30 -0.59
CA LEU A 44 12.20 -7.67 -0.25
C LEU A 44 12.55 -7.85 1.23
N ILE A 45 12.95 -6.79 1.92
CA ILE A 45 13.47 -6.86 3.29
C ILE A 45 12.65 -6.00 4.23
N THR A 46 12.74 -4.65 4.11
CA THR A 46 12.20 -3.79 5.18
C THR A 46 10.67 -3.82 5.26
N LEU A 47 9.97 -3.80 4.13
CA LEU A 47 8.50 -3.87 4.10
C LEU A 47 7.96 -5.21 4.67
N PRO A 48 8.50 -6.38 4.30
CA PRO A 48 8.15 -7.63 4.97
C PRO A 48 8.40 -7.62 6.48
N CYS A 49 9.52 -7.07 6.96
CA CYS A 49 9.79 -6.93 8.38
C CYS A 49 8.73 -6.06 9.08
N MET A 50 8.40 -4.89 8.51
CA MET A 50 7.37 -4.00 9.05
C MET A 50 6.00 -4.69 9.10
N ILE A 51 5.63 -5.44 8.06
CA ILE A 51 4.37 -6.19 8.03
C ILE A 51 4.40 -7.29 9.09
N PHE A 52 5.46 -8.08 9.16
CA PHE A 52 5.60 -9.17 10.14
C PHE A 52 5.49 -8.65 11.58
N GLU A 53 6.15 -7.53 11.89
CA GLU A 53 6.09 -6.86 13.20
C GLU A 53 4.66 -6.51 13.61
N SER A 54 3.80 -6.12 12.68
CA SER A 54 2.41 -5.80 12.99
C SER A 54 1.58 -6.98 13.50
N PHE A 55 2.09 -8.21 13.38
CA PHE A 55 1.48 -9.42 13.92
C PHE A 55 2.05 -9.81 15.29
N HIS A 56 3.04 -9.06 15.83
CA HIS A 56 3.58 -9.23 17.18
C HIS A 56 2.63 -8.63 18.22
N MET A 57 1.39 -9.06 18.18
CA MET A 57 0.34 -8.68 19.14
C MET A 57 -0.24 -9.92 19.78
N GLU A 58 -0.84 -9.75 20.96
CA GLU A 58 -1.55 -10.85 21.60
C GLU A 58 -2.70 -11.33 20.73
N PHE A 59 -2.76 -12.64 20.51
CA PHE A 59 -3.87 -13.23 19.76
C PHE A 59 -5.18 -13.05 20.52
N SER A 60 -6.18 -12.46 19.85
CA SER A 60 -7.54 -12.43 20.34
C SER A 60 -8.53 -12.76 19.22
N LEU A 61 -9.65 -13.39 19.59
CA LEU A 61 -10.75 -13.63 18.65
C LEU A 61 -11.30 -12.32 18.08
N GLU A 62 -11.22 -11.24 18.84
CA GLU A 62 -11.63 -9.91 18.40
C GLU A 62 -10.72 -9.38 17.30
N SER A 63 -9.41 -9.45 17.47
CA SER A 63 -8.44 -9.08 16.43
C SER A 63 -8.64 -9.88 15.15
N LEU A 64 -8.93 -11.18 15.25
CA LEU A 64 -9.22 -12.01 14.09
C LEU A 64 -10.51 -11.61 13.37
N LYS A 65 -11.57 -11.28 14.12
CA LYS A 65 -12.82 -10.77 13.53
C LYS A 65 -12.61 -9.42 12.84
N GLN A 66 -11.94 -8.49 13.49
CA GLN A 66 -11.62 -7.18 12.93
C GLN A 66 -10.78 -7.31 11.65
N GLY A 67 -9.78 -8.19 11.67
CA GLY A 67 -8.99 -8.52 10.49
C GLY A 67 -9.84 -9.09 9.35
N GLY A 68 -10.76 -10.00 9.65
CA GLY A 68 -11.71 -10.56 8.68
C GLY A 68 -12.63 -9.49 8.08
N VAL A 69 -13.13 -8.56 8.91
CA VAL A 69 -13.93 -7.41 8.45
C VAL A 69 -13.09 -6.49 7.55
N ALA A 70 -11.84 -6.21 7.93
CA ALA A 70 -10.94 -5.39 7.11
C ALA A 70 -10.71 -6.01 5.72
N VAL A 71 -10.48 -7.32 5.64
CA VAL A 71 -10.34 -8.06 4.36
C VAL A 71 -11.64 -8.01 3.54
N LEU A 72 -12.80 -8.16 4.18
CA LEU A 72 -14.09 -8.07 3.50
C LEU A 72 -14.32 -6.68 2.91
N ILE A 73 -14.11 -5.63 3.70
CA ILE A 73 -14.24 -4.24 3.25
C ILE A 73 -13.27 -3.97 2.09
N ALA A 74 -12.02 -4.39 2.21
CA ALA A 74 -11.02 -4.24 1.15
C ALA A 74 -11.43 -4.95 -0.14
N THR A 75 -12.01 -6.14 -0.02
CA THR A 75 -12.50 -6.92 -1.17
C THR A 75 -13.64 -6.18 -1.88
N VAL A 76 -14.61 -5.67 -1.12
CA VAL A 76 -15.73 -4.90 -1.66
C VAL A 76 -15.24 -3.61 -2.32
N MET A 77 -14.32 -2.88 -1.67
CA MET A 77 -13.73 -1.66 -2.24
C MET A 77 -12.97 -1.93 -3.53
N ALA A 78 -12.17 -2.99 -3.56
CA ALA A 78 -11.39 -3.35 -4.73
C ALA A 78 -12.30 -3.83 -5.89
N ALA A 79 -13.38 -4.56 -5.60
CA ALA A 79 -14.41 -4.91 -6.58
C ALA A 79 -15.14 -3.67 -7.11
N ALA A 80 -15.50 -2.74 -6.22
CA ALA A 80 -16.11 -1.46 -6.61
C ALA A 80 -15.17 -0.63 -7.50
N ALA A 81 -13.88 -0.58 -7.18
CA ALA A 81 -12.87 0.10 -7.99
C ALA A 81 -12.79 -0.49 -9.41
N LEU A 82 -12.82 -1.82 -9.55
CA LEU A 82 -12.84 -2.50 -10.84
C LEU A 82 -14.11 -2.17 -11.65
N LEU A 83 -15.27 -2.23 -11.00
CA LEU A 83 -16.56 -1.96 -11.65
C LEU A 83 -16.67 -0.50 -12.08
N LEU A 84 -16.36 0.44 -11.18
CA LEU A 84 -16.34 1.87 -11.47
C LEU A 84 -15.36 2.19 -12.60
N GLY A 85 -14.16 1.61 -12.55
CA GLY A 85 -13.18 1.79 -13.62
C GLY A 85 -13.69 1.35 -14.99
N LYS A 86 -14.46 0.26 -15.07
CA LYS A 86 -15.07 -0.20 -16.33
C LYS A 86 -16.10 0.79 -16.89
N VAL A 87 -16.82 1.50 -16.02
CA VAL A 87 -17.91 2.41 -16.42
C VAL A 87 -17.37 3.83 -16.67
N LEU A 88 -16.61 4.37 -15.73
CA LEU A 88 -16.21 5.78 -15.73
C LEU A 88 -15.23 6.15 -16.85
N TYR A 89 -14.41 5.19 -17.29
CA TYR A 89 -13.36 5.44 -18.27
C TYR A 89 -13.70 4.99 -19.69
N ASN A 90 -14.96 4.69 -19.99
CA ASN A 90 -15.37 4.22 -21.32
C ASN A 90 -15.20 5.26 -22.44
N ARG A 91 -15.08 6.54 -22.09
CA ARG A 91 -14.89 7.65 -23.05
C ARG A 91 -13.43 7.85 -23.48
N PHE A 92 -12.50 7.18 -22.80
CA PHE A 92 -11.06 7.30 -23.07
C PHE A 92 -10.61 6.23 -24.08
N PRO A 93 -9.57 6.54 -24.91
CA PRO A 93 -8.92 5.53 -25.74
C PRO A 93 -8.43 4.34 -24.92
N TYR A 94 -8.36 3.14 -25.53
CA TYR A 94 -8.07 1.89 -24.82
C TYR A 94 -6.83 1.96 -23.91
N GLN A 95 -5.72 2.53 -24.42
CA GLN A 95 -4.48 2.63 -23.64
C GLN A 95 -4.63 3.50 -22.40
N GLU A 96 -5.24 4.68 -22.54
CA GLU A 96 -5.50 5.60 -21.43
C GLU A 96 -6.50 5.02 -20.45
N LYS A 97 -7.56 4.39 -20.95
CA LYS A 97 -8.56 3.68 -20.14
C LYS A 97 -7.91 2.62 -19.26
N SER A 98 -7.01 1.80 -19.81
CA SER A 98 -6.32 0.75 -19.04
C SER A 98 -5.45 1.34 -17.92
N ILE A 99 -4.75 2.45 -18.19
CA ILE A 99 -3.94 3.14 -17.18
C ILE A 99 -4.82 3.73 -16.06
N LEU A 100 -5.92 4.39 -16.41
CA LEU A 100 -6.86 4.97 -15.45
C LEU A 100 -7.56 3.89 -14.61
N GLN A 101 -7.97 2.78 -15.22
CA GLN A 101 -8.54 1.63 -14.52
C GLN A 101 -7.54 1.02 -13.53
N TYR A 102 -6.29 0.80 -13.97
CA TYR A 102 -5.24 0.29 -13.11
C TYR A 102 -4.94 1.26 -11.97
N GLY A 103 -4.80 2.56 -12.26
CA GLY A 103 -4.58 3.60 -11.25
C GLY A 103 -5.73 3.71 -10.24
N THR A 104 -6.98 3.40 -10.61
CA THR A 104 -8.12 3.36 -9.69
C THR A 104 -8.06 2.15 -8.77
N LEU A 105 -7.66 0.99 -9.29
CA LEU A 105 -7.56 -0.25 -8.53
C LEU A 105 -6.35 -0.27 -7.60
N VAL A 106 -5.18 0.11 -8.13
CA VAL A 106 -3.89 -0.06 -7.43
C VAL A 106 -3.48 1.22 -6.73
N SER A 107 -3.31 1.13 -5.41
CA SER A 107 -2.81 2.23 -4.58
C SER A 107 -1.37 2.00 -4.13
N ASN A 108 -0.71 3.10 -3.77
CA ASN A 108 0.56 3.03 -3.04
C ASN A 108 0.32 2.76 -1.55
N SER A 109 -0.54 1.77 -1.26
CA SER A 109 -0.94 1.42 0.10
C SER A 109 0.23 0.85 0.92
N GLY A 110 1.15 0.12 0.29
CA GLY A 110 2.32 -0.42 1.00
C GLY A 110 3.30 0.68 1.43
N PHE A 111 3.76 1.52 0.49
CA PHE A 111 4.79 2.50 0.78
C PHE A 111 4.29 3.77 1.46
N ALA A 112 3.09 4.24 1.10
CA ALA A 112 2.50 5.44 1.67
C ALA A 112 1.40 5.14 2.68
N GLY A 113 0.57 4.13 2.44
CA GLY A 113 -0.60 3.84 3.27
C GLY A 113 -0.22 3.25 4.63
N LEU A 114 0.58 2.19 4.67
CA LEU A 114 0.94 1.53 5.94
C LEU A 114 1.65 2.47 6.93
N PRO A 115 2.65 3.29 6.51
CA PRO A 115 3.26 4.27 7.43
C PRO A 115 2.27 5.27 8.02
N VAL A 116 1.30 5.74 7.20
CA VAL A 116 0.27 6.69 7.67
C VAL A 116 -0.63 6.02 8.69
N VAL A 117 -1.08 4.80 8.41
CA VAL A 117 -1.97 4.05 9.30
C VAL A 117 -1.25 3.67 10.59
N SER A 118 0.01 3.21 10.51
CA SER A 118 0.85 2.92 11.68
C SER A 118 1.06 4.16 12.55
N GLY A 119 1.40 5.30 11.94
CA GLY A 119 1.60 6.55 12.68
C GLY A 119 0.32 7.10 13.34
N ALA A 120 -0.86 6.86 12.74
CA ALA A 120 -2.14 7.35 13.25
C ALA A 120 -2.76 6.42 14.30
N TYR A 121 -2.62 5.10 14.11
CA TYR A 121 -3.35 4.06 14.86
C TYR A 121 -2.43 3.01 15.50
N GLY A 122 -1.10 3.17 15.43
CA GLY A 122 -0.12 2.25 15.99
C GLY A 122 -0.14 0.86 15.32
N ASP A 123 0.23 -0.16 16.09
CA ASP A 123 0.39 -1.54 15.62
C ASP A 123 -0.93 -2.18 15.22
N GLU A 124 -2.02 -1.87 15.90
CA GLU A 124 -3.37 -2.34 15.54
C GLU A 124 -3.76 -1.81 14.13
N GLY A 125 -3.52 -0.53 13.87
CA GLY A 125 -3.73 0.07 12.55
C GLY A 125 -2.86 -0.58 11.48
N LEU A 126 -1.59 -0.84 11.79
CA LEU A 126 -0.65 -1.49 10.88
C LEU A 126 -1.08 -2.94 10.57
N PHE A 127 -1.53 -3.68 11.58
CA PHE A 127 -2.10 -5.03 11.43
C PHE A 127 -3.31 -5.03 10.49
N LEU A 128 -4.32 -4.21 10.77
CA LEU A 128 -5.52 -4.11 9.94
C LEU A 128 -5.19 -3.62 8.51
N GLY A 129 -4.29 -2.65 8.38
CA GLY A 129 -3.80 -2.15 7.10
C GLY A 129 -3.08 -3.22 6.29
N SER A 130 -2.27 -4.07 6.92
CA SER A 130 -1.56 -5.17 6.27
C SER A 130 -2.53 -6.22 5.72
N LEU A 131 -3.58 -6.54 6.45
CA LEU A 131 -4.65 -7.43 5.97
C LEU A 131 -5.48 -6.77 4.86
N PHE A 132 -5.77 -5.48 4.98
CA PHE A 132 -6.53 -4.70 3.99
C PHE A 132 -5.85 -4.66 2.61
N ILE A 133 -4.53 -4.76 2.55
CA ILE A 133 -3.78 -4.74 1.28
C ILE A 133 -3.94 -6.06 0.49
N ILE A 134 -4.23 -7.19 1.14
CA ILE A 134 -4.24 -8.52 0.49
C ILE A 134 -5.17 -8.58 -0.72
N PRO A 135 -6.48 -8.24 -0.63
CA PRO A 135 -7.38 -8.29 -1.78
C PRO A 135 -6.93 -7.40 -2.94
N THR A 136 -6.41 -6.22 -2.62
CA THR A 136 -5.88 -5.30 -3.64
C THR A 136 -4.66 -5.89 -4.35
N ARG A 137 -3.76 -6.59 -3.63
CA ARG A 137 -2.61 -7.28 -4.23
C ARG A 137 -3.05 -8.43 -5.14
N ILE A 138 -4.03 -9.22 -4.71
CA ILE A 138 -4.62 -10.29 -5.51
C ILE A 138 -5.17 -9.71 -6.82
N LEU A 139 -5.98 -8.66 -6.74
CA LEU A 139 -6.57 -8.03 -7.92
C LEU A 139 -5.55 -7.30 -8.79
N MET A 140 -4.52 -6.72 -8.20
CA MET A 140 -3.41 -6.11 -8.94
C MET A 140 -2.73 -7.11 -9.87
N TRP A 141 -2.38 -8.30 -9.37
CA TRP A 141 -1.67 -9.32 -10.13
C TRP A 141 -2.58 -10.19 -11.02
N SER A 142 -3.89 -10.13 -10.84
CA SER A 142 -4.86 -10.83 -11.67
C SER A 142 -5.56 -9.88 -12.64
N ALA A 143 -6.64 -9.23 -12.22
CA ALA A 143 -7.43 -8.33 -13.05
C ALA A 143 -6.65 -7.09 -13.51
N GLY A 144 -5.77 -6.54 -12.67
CA GLY A 144 -4.98 -5.35 -13.00
C GLY A 144 -4.00 -5.60 -14.15
N ILE A 145 -3.25 -6.71 -14.11
CA ILE A 145 -2.33 -7.06 -15.21
C ILE A 145 -3.10 -7.44 -16.48
N SER A 146 -4.27 -8.05 -16.38
CA SER A 146 -5.08 -8.42 -17.53
C SER A 146 -5.55 -7.22 -18.36
N LEU A 147 -5.50 -6.00 -17.81
CA LEU A 147 -5.76 -4.76 -18.56
C LEU A 147 -4.68 -4.44 -19.59
N PHE A 148 -3.47 -4.97 -19.43
CA PHE A 148 -2.31 -4.69 -20.29
C PHE A 148 -1.84 -5.89 -21.09
N THR A 149 -2.02 -7.10 -20.57
CA THR A 149 -1.53 -8.34 -21.19
C THR A 149 -2.54 -9.48 -21.00
N LYS A 150 -2.47 -10.50 -21.86
CA LYS A 150 -3.17 -11.76 -21.60
C LYS A 150 -2.52 -12.44 -20.39
N ALA A 151 -3.15 -12.35 -19.24
CA ALA A 151 -2.65 -12.94 -18.00
C ALA A 151 -2.95 -14.44 -17.97
N ASP A 152 -1.92 -15.26 -17.68
CA ASP A 152 -2.11 -16.66 -17.28
C ASP A 152 -2.48 -16.69 -15.79
N ALA A 153 -3.64 -17.28 -15.47
CA ALA A 153 -4.15 -17.37 -14.09
C ALA A 153 -3.16 -18.07 -13.15
N LYS A 154 -2.45 -19.09 -13.61
CA LYS A 154 -1.44 -19.81 -12.82
C LYS A 154 -0.25 -18.91 -12.47
N GLN A 155 0.21 -18.09 -13.42
CA GLN A 155 1.27 -17.11 -13.16
C GLN A 155 0.82 -16.00 -12.22
N ALA A 156 -0.43 -15.53 -12.34
CA ALA A 156 -1.00 -14.52 -11.45
C ALA A 156 -1.04 -15.03 -10.00
N VAL A 157 -1.56 -16.23 -9.76
CA VAL A 157 -1.60 -16.86 -8.42
C VAL A 157 -0.18 -17.00 -7.86
N ARG A 158 0.77 -17.50 -8.65
CA ARG A 158 2.16 -17.64 -8.20
C ARG A 158 2.78 -16.30 -7.80
N LYS A 159 2.55 -15.23 -8.57
CA LYS A 159 3.06 -13.89 -8.26
C LYS A 159 2.45 -13.31 -7.00
N VAL A 160 1.19 -13.62 -6.69
CA VAL A 160 0.55 -13.22 -5.42
C VAL A 160 1.18 -13.97 -4.26
N LEU A 161 1.21 -15.30 -4.31
CA LEU A 161 1.72 -16.13 -3.21
C LEU A 161 3.21 -15.92 -2.93
N LEU A 162 4.00 -15.62 -3.96
CA LEU A 162 5.43 -15.31 -3.81
C LEU A 162 5.71 -13.80 -3.60
N ASN A 163 4.68 -12.99 -3.38
CA ASN A 163 4.88 -11.58 -3.05
C ASN A 163 5.43 -11.46 -1.61
N PRO A 164 6.58 -10.77 -1.41
CA PRO A 164 7.21 -10.70 -0.07
C PRO A 164 6.29 -10.16 1.02
N GLY A 165 5.44 -9.18 0.69
CA GLY A 165 4.46 -8.66 1.64
C GLY A 165 3.36 -9.67 1.99
N ILE A 166 2.92 -10.52 1.03
CA ILE A 166 1.94 -11.59 1.30
C ILE A 166 2.58 -12.68 2.14
N ILE A 167 3.82 -13.09 1.82
CA ILE A 167 4.57 -14.06 2.64
C ILE A 167 4.73 -13.54 4.08
N ALA A 168 5.04 -12.26 4.27
CA ALA A 168 5.14 -11.67 5.60
C ALA A 168 3.81 -11.72 6.37
N VAL A 169 2.67 -11.50 5.69
CA VAL A 169 1.34 -11.66 6.32
C VAL A 169 1.09 -13.13 6.68
N GLU A 170 1.38 -14.07 5.78
CA GLU A 170 1.17 -15.51 6.04
C GLU A 170 2.00 -15.97 7.23
N VAL A 171 3.30 -15.63 7.26
CA VAL A 171 4.21 -15.97 8.38
C VAL A 171 3.79 -15.25 9.65
N GLY A 172 3.43 -13.97 9.58
CA GLY A 172 2.94 -13.19 10.71
C GLY A 172 1.65 -13.74 11.31
N LEU A 173 0.68 -14.16 10.49
CA LEU A 173 -0.54 -14.84 10.97
C LEU A 173 -0.24 -16.14 11.69
N VAL A 174 0.63 -16.98 11.13
CA VAL A 174 1.07 -18.23 11.79
C VAL A 174 1.75 -17.89 13.10
N TRP A 175 2.64 -16.90 13.11
CA TRP A 175 3.31 -16.44 14.32
C TRP A 175 2.33 -15.98 15.40
N MET A 176 1.40 -15.12 15.05
CA MET A 176 0.36 -14.60 15.95
C MET A 176 -0.50 -15.73 16.55
N LEU A 177 -0.84 -16.76 15.74
CA LEU A 177 -1.64 -17.91 16.22
C LEU A 177 -0.90 -18.79 17.22
N PHE A 178 0.38 -19.03 17.01
CA PHE A 178 1.18 -19.92 17.86
C PHE A 178 1.89 -19.19 19.00
N GLN A 179 1.94 -17.85 18.99
CA GLN A 179 2.57 -17.02 20.03
C GLN A 179 4.00 -17.49 20.38
N LEU A 180 4.79 -17.87 19.35
CA LEU A 180 6.14 -18.40 19.55
C LEU A 180 7.09 -17.29 20.03
N PRO A 181 7.89 -17.49 21.10
CA PRO A 181 8.83 -16.47 21.53
C PRO A 181 9.97 -16.31 20.51
N LEU A 182 10.22 -15.10 20.06
CA LEU A 182 11.41 -14.77 19.28
C LEU A 182 12.61 -14.51 20.20
N PRO A 183 13.81 -14.96 19.82
CA PRO A 183 15.01 -14.50 20.49
C PRO A 183 15.12 -12.98 20.37
N HIS A 184 15.40 -12.28 21.47
CA HIS A 184 15.43 -10.80 21.52
C HIS A 184 16.25 -10.14 20.40
N PHE A 185 17.39 -10.73 20.05
CA PHE A 185 18.23 -10.19 18.97
C PHE A 185 17.59 -10.27 17.59
N VAL A 186 16.75 -11.30 17.33
CA VAL A 186 15.99 -11.43 16.07
C VAL A 186 14.87 -10.43 16.05
N ASP A 187 14.11 -10.33 17.12
CA ASP A 187 13.01 -9.39 17.31
C ASP A 187 13.48 -7.94 17.09
N THR A 188 14.52 -7.52 17.81
CA THR A 188 15.12 -6.20 17.64
C THR A 188 15.61 -5.94 16.20
N ALA A 189 16.16 -6.95 15.52
CA ALA A 189 16.65 -6.79 14.16
C ALA A 189 15.48 -6.60 13.17
N VAL A 190 14.39 -7.35 13.35
CA VAL A 190 13.19 -7.25 12.53
C VAL A 190 12.51 -5.90 12.71
N ASP A 191 12.33 -5.45 13.97
CA ASP A 191 11.77 -4.14 14.30
C ASP A 191 12.58 -2.99 13.66
N ASN A 192 13.89 -2.97 13.86
CA ASN A 192 14.76 -1.94 13.29
C ASN A 192 14.75 -1.92 11.75
N LEU A 193 14.73 -3.09 11.12
CA LEU A 193 14.59 -3.18 9.66
C LEU A 193 13.20 -2.72 9.20
N GLY A 194 12.16 -3.08 9.92
CA GLY A 194 10.79 -2.63 9.68
C GLY A 194 10.66 -1.12 9.77
N ALA A 195 11.25 -0.50 10.79
CA ALA A 195 11.28 0.95 11.00
C ALA A 195 11.94 1.72 9.86
N CYS A 196 12.89 1.11 9.14
CA CYS A 196 13.51 1.72 7.95
C CYS A 196 12.55 1.86 6.76
N THR A 197 11.42 1.13 6.73
CA THR A 197 10.51 1.10 5.58
C THR A 197 9.95 2.46 5.24
N SER A 198 9.40 3.18 6.22
CA SER A 198 8.74 4.47 6.01
C SER A 198 9.69 5.54 5.44
N PRO A 199 10.85 5.82 6.04
CA PRO A 199 11.76 6.82 5.52
C PRO A 199 12.34 6.46 4.15
N MET A 200 12.71 5.19 3.94
CA MET A 200 13.28 4.75 2.67
C MET A 200 12.25 4.75 1.54
N ALA A 201 11.05 4.25 1.80
CA ALA A 201 9.96 4.24 0.82
C ALA A 201 9.55 5.66 0.41
N MET A 202 9.45 6.59 1.36
CA MET A 202 9.13 7.98 1.04
C MET A 202 10.27 8.71 0.32
N ALA A 203 11.52 8.44 0.65
CA ALA A 203 12.65 8.94 -0.11
C ALA A 203 12.64 8.41 -1.56
N LEU A 204 12.28 7.15 -1.78
CA LEU A 204 12.09 6.59 -3.13
C LEU A 204 10.97 7.31 -3.90
N VAL A 205 9.82 7.54 -3.27
CA VAL A 205 8.72 8.31 -3.87
C VAL A 205 9.19 9.71 -4.26
N GLY A 206 9.92 10.38 -3.37
CA GLY A 206 10.51 11.69 -3.65
C GLY A 206 11.48 11.68 -4.83
N ALA A 207 12.34 10.66 -4.92
CA ALA A 207 13.26 10.49 -6.03
C ALA A 207 12.51 10.27 -7.36
N ILE A 208 11.44 9.48 -7.37
CA ILE A 208 10.58 9.27 -8.54
C ILE A 208 9.91 10.59 -8.97
N LEU A 209 9.37 11.36 -8.02
CA LEU A 209 8.76 12.66 -8.29
C LEU A 209 9.73 13.66 -8.89
N ALA A 210 11.01 13.59 -8.55
CA ALA A 210 12.04 14.46 -9.13
C ALA A 210 12.23 14.26 -10.65
N ASP A 211 11.90 13.09 -11.19
CA ASP A 211 12.00 12.76 -12.61
C ASP A 211 10.71 13.12 -13.38
N VAL A 212 9.61 13.40 -12.67
CA VAL A 212 8.32 13.71 -13.29
C VAL A 212 8.29 15.18 -13.74
N PRO A 213 8.01 15.46 -15.03
CA PRO A 213 7.84 16.84 -15.49
C PRO A 213 6.61 17.48 -14.83
N LEU A 214 6.79 18.64 -14.19
CA LEU A 214 5.70 19.35 -13.49
C LEU A 214 4.47 19.60 -14.37
N LYS A 215 4.65 19.76 -15.68
CA LYS A 215 3.55 19.96 -16.63
C LYS A 215 2.59 18.75 -16.68
N THR A 216 3.07 17.54 -16.47
CA THR A 216 2.24 16.32 -16.49
C THR A 216 1.38 16.17 -15.25
N VAL A 217 1.74 16.82 -14.15
CA VAL A 217 0.96 16.81 -12.90
C VAL A 217 -0.38 17.53 -13.09
N PHE A 218 -0.42 18.53 -13.97
CA PHE A 218 -1.62 19.33 -14.24
C PHE A 218 -2.51 18.77 -15.38
N ASP A 219 -2.28 17.50 -15.80
CA ASP A 219 -3.17 16.85 -16.77
C ASP A 219 -4.57 16.64 -16.15
N PRO A 220 -5.66 17.09 -16.80
CA PRO A 220 -7.03 16.91 -16.32
C PRO A 220 -7.39 15.45 -16.01
N ARG A 221 -6.75 14.49 -16.70
CA ARG A 221 -6.94 13.05 -16.49
C ARG A 221 -6.42 12.62 -15.12
N CYS A 222 -5.30 13.20 -14.66
CA CYS A 222 -4.77 12.96 -13.31
C CYS A 222 -5.74 13.48 -12.25
N PHE A 223 -6.32 14.68 -12.43
CA PHE A 223 -7.33 15.22 -11.51
C PHE A 223 -8.59 14.37 -11.50
N TYR A 224 -9.04 13.87 -12.66
CA TYR A 224 -10.19 12.98 -12.73
C TYR A 224 -9.94 11.67 -11.99
N LEU A 225 -8.76 11.05 -12.19
CA LEU A 225 -8.35 9.86 -11.45
C LEU A 225 -8.30 10.11 -9.93
N VAL A 226 -7.72 11.23 -9.51
CA VAL A 226 -7.65 11.63 -8.09
C VAL A 226 -9.05 11.82 -7.52
N ALA A 227 -9.94 12.50 -8.24
CA ALA A 227 -11.32 12.72 -7.81
C ALA A 227 -12.08 11.39 -7.61
N VAL A 228 -11.98 10.48 -8.57
CA VAL A 228 -12.61 9.15 -8.48
C VAL A 228 -12.05 8.35 -7.30
N ARG A 229 -10.75 8.36 -7.13
CA ARG A 229 -10.06 7.50 -6.20
C ARG A 229 -10.05 8.02 -4.76
N GLN A 230 -9.83 9.34 -4.58
CA GLN A 230 -9.67 9.92 -3.24
C GLN A 230 -10.99 10.42 -2.64
N PHE A 231 -11.98 10.67 -3.48
CA PHE A 231 -13.28 11.19 -3.00
C PHE A 231 -14.43 10.23 -3.31
N LEU A 232 -14.61 9.81 -4.56
CA LEU A 232 -15.77 9.00 -4.94
C LEU A 232 -15.73 7.60 -4.31
N LEU A 233 -14.62 6.88 -4.43
CA LEU A 233 -14.46 5.53 -3.90
C LEU A 233 -14.58 5.48 -2.37
N PRO A 234 -13.84 6.29 -1.59
CA PRO A 234 -14.01 6.34 -0.14
C PRO A 234 -15.40 6.84 0.28
N GLY A 235 -15.96 7.79 -0.47
CA GLY A 235 -17.31 8.31 -0.19
C GLY A 235 -18.38 7.24 -0.34
N ILE A 236 -18.33 6.44 -1.39
CA ILE A 236 -19.24 5.28 -1.59
C ILE A 236 -19.06 4.27 -0.45
N CYS A 237 -17.80 3.96 -0.09
CA CYS A 237 -17.51 3.03 1.00
C CYS A 237 -18.06 3.52 2.34
N LEU A 238 -17.82 4.78 2.70
CA LEU A 238 -18.35 5.38 3.93
C LEU A 238 -19.88 5.41 3.94
N ALA A 239 -20.52 5.74 2.82
CA ALA A 239 -21.97 5.71 2.71
C ALA A 239 -22.52 4.28 2.89
N ALA A 240 -21.90 3.28 2.25
CA ALA A 240 -22.29 1.90 2.39
C ALA A 240 -22.12 1.39 3.84
N LEU A 241 -21.00 1.70 4.50
CA LEU A 241 -20.76 1.32 5.89
C LEU A 241 -21.75 1.97 6.86
N ARG A 242 -22.14 3.23 6.62
CA ARG A 242 -23.16 3.91 7.44
C ARG A 242 -24.58 3.37 7.25
N LEU A 243 -24.86 2.77 6.07
CA LEU A 243 -26.17 2.16 5.81
C LEU A 243 -26.26 0.73 6.35
N LEU A 244 -25.13 0.08 6.57
CA LEU A 244 -25.07 -1.29 7.08
C LEU A 244 -24.98 -1.39 8.60
N GLY A 245 -24.79 -0.28 9.31
CA GLY A 245 -24.78 -0.24 10.76
C GLY A 245 -23.73 0.58 11.41
#